data_4607de10e5f9bc7501dbb913e9d22e0d
#
_entry.id   4607de10e5f9bc7501dbb913e9d22e0d
#
_cell.length_a   1.000
_cell.length_b   1.000
_cell.length_c   1.000
_cell.angle_alpha   90.00
_cell.angle_beta   90.00
_cell.angle_gamma   90.00
#
_symmetry.space_group_name_H-M   'P 1'
#
loop_
_entity.id
_entity.type
_entity.pdbx_description
1 polymer ?
#
loop_
_entity_poly.entity_id
_entity_poly.type
_entity_poly.pdbx_seq_one_letter_code
_entity_poly.pdbx_strand_id
1 'polypeptide(L)'
;MAAEASNHPINAAEQLTEQEAYELAEELKLKLTEQIIPSSDQESIKKMVAGLGDSRGALRLTFAQSLGSVGTAAIPILCDALKNNPNVLIRRASAKTLNIIGSKVALPNLIEAFRTDDDPVVQGSSAGAMATIGEPAIESLLEIL
;
A
#
# COMPACT_ATOMS: atom_id res chain seq x y z
N MET A 1 25.91 -2.76 -9.21
CA MET A 1 26.02 -3.88 -10.14
C MET A 1 24.67 -4.22 -10.70
N ALA A 2 24.56 -4.23 -12.02
CA ALA A 2 23.26 -4.47 -12.67
C ALA A 2 22.68 -5.84 -12.32
N ALA A 3 23.52 -6.87 -12.22
CA ALA A 3 23.06 -8.21 -11.89
C ALA A 3 22.45 -8.29 -10.48
N GLU A 4 22.96 -7.48 -9.57
CA GLU A 4 22.43 -7.42 -8.20
C GLU A 4 21.05 -6.76 -8.18
N ALA A 5 20.87 -5.70 -8.98
CA ALA A 5 19.59 -5.01 -9.05
C ALA A 5 18.48 -5.92 -9.52
N SER A 6 18.77 -6.84 -10.48
CA SER A 6 17.76 -7.73 -11.03
C SER A 6 17.26 -8.78 -10.01
N ASN A 7 18.02 -8.99 -8.94
CA ASN A 7 17.67 -9.97 -7.91
C ASN A 7 16.99 -9.34 -6.68
N HIS A 8 16.87 -8.03 -6.67
CA HIS A 8 16.24 -7.36 -5.54
C HIS A 8 14.73 -7.59 -5.54
N PRO A 9 14.12 -7.71 -4.35
CA PRO A 9 12.67 -7.67 -4.25
C PRO A 9 12.13 -6.38 -4.87
N ILE A 10 10.91 -6.44 -5.40
CA ILE A 10 10.26 -5.28 -6.01
C ILE A 10 10.33 -4.06 -5.11
N ASN A 11 10.05 -4.25 -3.82
CA ASN A 11 10.03 -3.17 -2.84
C ASN A 11 11.40 -2.53 -2.60
N ALA A 12 12.49 -3.29 -2.70
CA ALA A 12 13.83 -2.76 -2.51
C ALA A 12 14.30 -1.99 -3.75
N ALA A 13 13.90 -2.44 -4.94
CA ALA A 13 14.29 -1.80 -6.19
C ALA A 13 13.68 -0.41 -6.37
N GLU A 14 12.57 -0.14 -5.68
CA GLU A 14 11.82 1.10 -5.82
C GLU A 14 12.03 2.07 -4.66
N GLN A 15 13.16 1.99 -3.98
CA GLN A 15 13.48 2.95 -2.93
C GLN A 15 13.68 4.35 -3.49
N LEU A 16 13.17 5.33 -2.78
CA LEU A 16 13.28 6.74 -3.13
C LEU A 16 14.23 7.43 -2.15
N THR A 17 15.03 8.38 -2.65
CA THR A 17 15.73 9.29 -1.76
C THR A 17 14.73 10.24 -1.12
N GLU A 18 15.15 10.92 -0.03
CA GLU A 18 14.28 11.90 0.62
C GLU A 18 13.85 13.00 -0.32
N GLN A 19 14.75 13.45 -1.19
CA GLN A 19 14.45 14.50 -2.17
C GLN A 19 13.50 14.01 -3.25
N GLU A 20 13.73 12.82 -3.77
CA GLU A 20 12.84 12.21 -4.76
C GLU A 20 11.43 12.00 -4.20
N ALA A 21 11.33 11.56 -2.96
CA ALA A 21 10.03 11.38 -2.31
C ALA A 21 9.31 12.72 -2.14
N TYR A 22 10.03 13.76 -1.73
CA TYR A 22 9.46 15.10 -1.58
C TYR A 22 8.92 15.63 -2.91
N GLU A 23 9.73 15.53 -3.96
CA GLU A 23 9.33 16.03 -5.29
C GLU A 23 8.12 15.28 -5.83
N LEU A 24 8.12 13.97 -5.69
CA LEU A 24 6.98 13.15 -6.11
C LEU A 24 5.72 13.50 -5.31
N ALA A 25 5.86 13.69 -4.01
CA ALA A 25 4.72 14.05 -3.15
C ALA A 25 4.14 15.42 -3.54
N GLU A 26 4.99 16.40 -3.88
CA GLU A 26 4.51 17.70 -4.33
C GLU A 26 3.72 17.61 -5.64
N GLU A 27 4.21 16.79 -6.58
CA GLU A 27 3.49 16.54 -7.82
C GLU A 27 2.14 15.86 -7.57
N LEU A 28 2.12 14.87 -6.68
CA LEU A 28 0.91 14.14 -6.36
C LEU A 28 -0.10 15.00 -5.60
N LYS A 29 0.36 15.89 -4.72
CA LYS A 29 -0.53 16.83 -4.03
C LYS A 29 -1.29 17.71 -5.02
N LEU A 30 -0.59 18.17 -6.05
CA LEU A 30 -1.21 18.98 -7.08
C LEU A 30 -2.28 18.18 -7.82
N LYS A 31 -1.98 16.95 -8.18
CA LYS A 31 -2.95 16.07 -8.82
C LYS A 31 -4.16 15.81 -7.94
N LEU A 32 -3.95 15.57 -6.64
CA LEU A 32 -5.05 15.38 -5.70
C LEU A 32 -5.95 16.62 -5.63
N THR A 33 -5.35 17.81 -5.58
CA THR A 33 -6.10 19.07 -5.54
C THR A 33 -6.91 19.26 -6.82
N GLU A 34 -6.35 18.91 -7.96
CA GLU A 34 -7.01 19.08 -9.26
C GLU A 34 -7.89 17.89 -9.63
N GLN A 35 -7.98 16.88 -8.75
CA GLN A 35 -8.73 15.65 -8.97
C GLN A 35 -8.26 14.87 -10.21
N ILE A 36 -6.96 14.91 -10.45
CA ILE A 36 -6.32 14.14 -11.52
C ILE A 36 -5.84 12.80 -10.94
N ILE A 37 -6.24 11.71 -11.57
CA ILE A 37 -5.81 10.37 -11.15
C ILE A 37 -4.34 10.18 -11.57
N PRO A 38 -3.46 9.75 -10.65
CA PRO A 38 -2.08 9.46 -10.99
C PRO A 38 -1.98 8.31 -12.00
N SER A 39 -0.82 8.20 -12.65
CA SER A 39 -0.56 7.11 -13.58
C SER A 39 -0.72 5.75 -12.88
N SER A 40 -1.40 4.83 -13.55
CA SER A 40 -1.67 3.50 -13.03
C SER A 40 -0.70 2.42 -13.55
N ASP A 41 0.39 2.82 -14.21
CA ASP A 41 1.40 1.86 -14.61
C ASP A 41 2.14 1.31 -13.38
N GLN A 42 2.70 0.11 -13.53
CA GLN A 42 3.33 -0.59 -12.41
C GLN A 42 4.48 0.19 -11.78
N GLU A 43 5.29 0.83 -12.61
CA GLU A 43 6.46 1.56 -12.12
C GLU A 43 6.04 2.75 -11.26
N SER A 44 5.05 3.51 -11.70
CA SER A 44 4.51 4.63 -10.92
C SER A 44 3.90 4.17 -9.61
N ILE A 45 3.14 3.08 -9.64
CA ILE A 45 2.54 2.52 -8.42
C ILE A 45 3.62 2.06 -7.44
N LYS A 46 4.66 1.38 -7.92
CA LYS A 46 5.78 0.94 -7.07
C LYS A 46 6.48 2.10 -6.39
N LYS A 47 6.67 3.20 -7.10
CA LYS A 47 7.27 4.40 -6.50
C LYS A 47 6.41 4.98 -5.39
N MET A 48 5.11 5.05 -5.60
CA MET A 48 4.18 5.53 -4.57
C MET A 48 4.17 4.60 -3.36
N VAL A 49 4.22 3.29 -3.59
CA VAL A 49 4.31 2.32 -2.49
C VAL A 49 5.63 2.48 -1.72
N ALA A 50 6.74 2.71 -2.42
CA ALA A 50 8.02 2.99 -1.76
C ALA A 50 7.92 4.24 -0.87
N GLY A 51 7.20 5.25 -1.33
CA GLY A 51 6.95 6.48 -0.56
C GLY A 51 6.18 6.25 0.74
N LEU A 52 5.44 5.17 0.85
CA LEU A 52 4.75 4.80 2.09
C LEU A 52 5.71 4.49 3.24
N GLY A 53 6.99 4.30 2.94
CA GLY A 53 8.03 4.09 3.95
C GLY A 53 8.74 5.37 4.38
N ASP A 54 8.35 6.52 3.88
CA ASP A 54 8.98 7.78 4.24
C ASP A 54 8.79 8.10 5.72
N SER A 55 9.79 8.69 6.35
CA SER A 55 9.72 9.05 7.76
C SER A 55 8.75 10.19 8.04
N ARG A 56 8.44 10.98 7.02
CA ARG A 56 7.57 12.14 7.14
C ARG A 56 6.11 11.74 6.93
N GLY A 57 5.30 11.88 7.98
CA GLY A 57 3.90 11.44 7.95
C GLY A 57 3.05 12.11 6.88
N ALA A 58 3.30 13.40 6.63
CA ALA A 58 2.56 14.14 5.59
C ALA A 58 2.80 13.55 4.20
N LEU A 59 4.02 13.12 3.92
CA LEU A 59 4.34 12.49 2.64
C LEU A 59 3.69 11.12 2.52
N ARG A 60 3.77 10.31 3.59
CA ARG A 60 3.09 9.00 3.59
C ARG A 60 1.59 9.14 3.30
N LEU A 61 0.96 10.15 3.91
CA LEU A 61 -0.46 10.40 3.67
C LEU A 61 -0.74 10.74 2.21
N THR A 62 0.08 11.59 1.61
CA THR A 62 -0.06 11.95 0.19
C THR A 62 0.04 10.71 -0.70
N PHE A 63 1.03 9.84 -0.45
CA PHE A 63 1.19 8.62 -1.22
C PHE A 63 -0.01 7.68 -1.05
N ALA A 64 -0.49 7.53 0.18
CA ALA A 64 -1.65 6.68 0.45
C ALA A 64 -2.91 7.18 -0.25
N GLN A 65 -3.17 8.48 -0.20
CA GLN A 65 -4.32 9.08 -0.86
C GLN A 65 -4.21 8.96 -2.38
N SER A 66 -3.02 9.14 -2.92
CA SER A 66 -2.77 9.00 -4.36
C SER A 66 -2.98 7.56 -4.83
N LEU A 67 -2.50 6.59 -4.07
CA LEU A 67 -2.74 5.17 -4.36
C LEU A 67 -4.23 4.83 -4.24
N GLY A 68 -4.92 5.44 -3.28
CA GLY A 68 -6.38 5.32 -3.16
C GLY A 68 -7.09 5.82 -4.42
N SER A 69 -6.61 6.91 -5.01
CA SER A 69 -7.17 7.45 -6.26
C SER A 69 -6.90 6.53 -7.45
N VAL A 70 -5.73 5.89 -7.50
CA VAL A 70 -5.44 4.88 -8.52
C VAL A 70 -6.41 3.71 -8.40
N GLY A 71 -6.73 3.32 -7.18
CA GLY A 71 -7.74 2.30 -6.91
C GLY A 71 -7.28 0.88 -7.23
N THR A 72 -8.12 0.14 -7.94
CA THR A 72 -7.93 -1.31 -8.13
C THR A 72 -6.61 -1.70 -8.79
N ALA A 73 -6.07 -0.87 -9.66
CA ALA A 73 -4.76 -1.15 -10.29
C ALA A 73 -3.62 -1.24 -9.27
N ALA A 74 -3.77 -0.61 -8.11
CA ALA A 74 -2.76 -0.64 -7.06
C ALA A 74 -2.85 -1.87 -6.15
N ILE A 75 -3.98 -2.58 -6.17
CA ILE A 75 -4.23 -3.68 -5.22
C ILE A 75 -3.16 -4.77 -5.27
N PRO A 76 -2.77 -5.31 -6.43
CA PRO A 76 -1.76 -6.38 -6.44
C PRO A 76 -0.44 -5.97 -5.81
N ILE A 77 0.02 -4.74 -6.09
CA ILE A 77 1.29 -4.25 -5.56
C ILE A 77 1.18 -3.96 -4.07
N LEU A 78 0.05 -3.40 -3.63
CA LEU A 78 -0.20 -3.16 -2.21
C LEU A 78 -0.31 -4.48 -1.42
N CYS A 79 -0.96 -5.48 -1.98
CA CYS A 79 -1.06 -6.78 -1.34
C CYS A 79 0.29 -7.47 -1.22
N ASP A 80 1.13 -7.37 -2.25
CA ASP A 80 2.50 -7.89 -2.17
C ASP A 80 3.30 -7.16 -1.10
N ALA A 81 3.20 -5.84 -1.07
CA ALA A 81 3.89 -5.03 -0.05
C ALA A 81 3.41 -5.38 1.37
N LEU A 82 2.11 -5.55 1.55
CA LEU A 82 1.54 -5.92 2.85
C LEU A 82 2.12 -7.24 3.36
N LYS A 83 2.29 -8.20 2.48
CA LYS A 83 2.79 -9.53 2.86
C LYS A 83 4.30 -9.58 3.00
N ASN A 84 5.02 -9.01 2.06
CA ASN A 84 6.43 -9.29 1.86
C ASN A 84 7.40 -8.16 2.17
N ASN A 85 6.91 -6.91 2.31
CA ASN A 85 7.83 -5.80 2.49
C ASN A 85 8.49 -5.85 3.87
N PRO A 86 9.82 -5.80 3.95
CA PRO A 86 10.52 -5.84 5.24
C PRO A 86 10.33 -4.57 6.08
N ASN A 87 9.97 -3.45 5.45
CA ASN A 87 9.74 -2.20 6.15
C ASN A 87 8.33 -2.19 6.76
N VAL A 88 8.26 -2.22 8.09
CA VAL A 88 6.97 -2.24 8.78
C VAL A 88 6.11 -1.02 8.47
N LEU A 89 6.72 0.14 8.21
CA LEU A 89 5.97 1.35 7.83
C LEU A 89 5.21 1.13 6.53
N ILE A 90 5.84 0.46 5.56
CA ILE A 90 5.20 0.16 4.28
C ILE A 90 4.08 -0.87 4.48
N ARG A 91 4.30 -1.90 5.30
CA ARG A 91 3.24 -2.87 5.59
C ARG A 91 2.03 -2.22 6.24
N ARG A 92 2.26 -1.37 7.26
CA ARG A 92 1.18 -0.63 7.95
C ARG A 92 0.42 0.27 6.98
N ALA A 93 1.14 1.04 6.18
CA ALA A 93 0.52 1.96 5.23
C ALA A 93 -0.18 1.24 4.09
N SER A 94 0.33 0.08 3.67
CA SER A 94 -0.33 -0.74 2.65
C SER A 94 -1.70 -1.21 3.12
N ALA A 95 -1.81 -1.68 4.36
CA ALA A 95 -3.10 -2.07 4.93
C ALA A 95 -4.07 -0.88 4.99
N LYS A 96 -3.57 0.28 5.42
CA LYS A 96 -4.39 1.50 5.48
C LYS A 96 -4.84 1.97 4.10
N THR A 97 -3.97 1.84 3.11
CA THR A 97 -4.31 2.20 1.73
C THR A 97 -5.35 1.25 1.14
N LEU A 98 -5.23 -0.04 1.43
CA LEU A 98 -6.24 -1.02 1.03
C LEU A 98 -7.59 -0.72 1.68
N ASN A 99 -7.59 -0.19 2.91
CA ASN A 99 -8.81 0.31 3.55
C ASN A 99 -9.42 1.46 2.74
N ILE A 100 -8.60 2.41 2.31
CA ILE A 100 -9.08 3.54 1.49
C ILE A 100 -9.74 3.04 0.20
N ILE A 101 -9.12 2.07 -0.46
CA ILE A 101 -9.64 1.50 -1.71
C ILE A 101 -10.93 0.70 -1.46
N GLY A 102 -10.98 -0.04 -0.35
CA GLY A 102 -12.20 -0.73 0.08
C GLY A 102 -12.66 -1.89 -0.79
N SER A 103 -11.78 -2.48 -1.58
CA SER A 103 -12.14 -3.56 -2.51
C SER A 103 -12.04 -4.93 -1.86
N LYS A 104 -13.08 -5.75 -2.05
CA LYS A 104 -13.09 -7.13 -1.56
C LYS A 104 -12.02 -8.01 -2.18
N VAL A 105 -11.44 -7.59 -3.30
CA VAL A 105 -10.35 -8.32 -3.96
C VAL A 105 -9.15 -8.49 -3.03
N ALA A 106 -8.95 -7.55 -2.10
CA ALA A 106 -7.84 -7.61 -1.14
C ALA A 106 -8.11 -8.50 0.07
N LEU A 107 -9.32 -9.05 0.24
CA LEU A 107 -9.68 -9.80 1.44
C LEU A 107 -8.73 -10.94 1.80
N PRO A 108 -8.33 -11.83 0.87
CA PRO A 108 -7.42 -12.92 1.24
C PRO A 108 -6.12 -12.41 1.87
N ASN A 109 -5.59 -11.34 1.33
CA ASN A 109 -4.34 -10.73 1.81
C ASN A 109 -4.51 -10.02 3.16
N LEU A 110 -5.64 -9.35 3.34
CA LEU A 110 -5.96 -8.68 4.61
C LEU A 110 -6.17 -9.70 5.73
N ILE A 111 -6.86 -10.78 5.44
CA ILE A 111 -7.09 -11.86 6.40
C ILE A 111 -5.76 -12.50 6.81
N GLU A 112 -4.90 -12.79 5.84
CA GLU A 112 -3.58 -13.37 6.13
C GLU A 112 -2.76 -12.42 7.01
N ALA A 113 -2.71 -11.14 6.68
CA ALA A 113 -1.98 -10.15 7.47
C ALA A 113 -2.54 -10.03 8.88
N PHE A 114 -3.85 -10.02 9.04
CA PHE A 114 -4.48 -10.00 10.34
C PHE A 114 -4.08 -11.21 11.19
N ARG A 115 -4.00 -12.38 10.57
CA ARG A 115 -3.71 -13.64 11.28
C ARG A 115 -2.24 -13.85 11.55
N THR A 116 -1.35 -13.41 10.67
CA THR A 116 0.04 -13.86 10.68
C THR A 116 1.09 -12.76 10.80
N ASP A 117 0.76 -11.49 10.55
CA ASP A 117 1.75 -10.42 10.71
C ASP A 117 2.07 -10.25 12.19
N ASP A 118 3.35 -10.11 12.51
CA ASP A 118 3.79 -9.96 13.90
C ASP A 118 3.62 -8.54 14.44
N ASP A 119 3.31 -7.58 13.60
CA ASP A 119 3.13 -6.20 14.01
C ASP A 119 1.67 -5.90 14.37
N PRO A 120 1.39 -5.43 15.60
CA PRO A 120 0.01 -5.16 16.03
C PRO A 120 -0.69 -4.09 15.19
N VAL A 121 0.05 -3.11 14.67
CA VAL A 121 -0.54 -2.05 13.84
C VAL A 121 -0.96 -2.60 12.48
N VAL A 122 -0.15 -3.48 11.88
CA VAL A 122 -0.52 -4.16 10.64
C VAL A 122 -1.78 -4.99 10.86
N GLN A 123 -1.84 -5.76 11.94
CA GLN A 123 -3.01 -6.55 12.27
C GLN A 123 -4.26 -5.69 12.44
N GLY A 124 -4.16 -4.61 13.22
CA GLY A 124 -5.27 -3.71 13.45
C GLY A 124 -5.73 -2.97 12.20
N SER A 125 -4.79 -2.51 11.39
CA SER A 125 -5.13 -1.82 10.14
C SER A 125 -5.77 -2.77 9.13
N SER A 126 -5.34 -4.02 9.10
CA SER A 126 -5.94 -5.05 8.25
C SER A 126 -7.37 -5.36 8.70
N ALA A 127 -7.61 -5.45 10.01
CA ALA A 127 -8.95 -5.61 10.55
C ALA A 127 -9.83 -4.41 10.20
N GLY A 128 -9.30 -3.20 10.28
CA GLY A 128 -10.02 -1.98 9.90
C GLY A 128 -10.43 -2.00 8.43
N ALA A 129 -9.54 -2.46 7.57
CA ALA A 129 -9.85 -2.58 6.13
C ALA A 129 -10.95 -3.62 5.89
N MET A 130 -10.91 -4.74 6.61
CA MET A 130 -11.97 -5.76 6.52
C MET A 130 -13.31 -5.20 6.97
N ALA A 131 -13.33 -4.40 8.04
CA ALA A 131 -14.55 -3.75 8.51
C ALA A 131 -15.14 -2.80 7.46
N THR A 132 -14.29 -2.06 6.77
CA THR A 132 -14.71 -1.17 5.69
C THR A 132 -15.35 -1.95 4.53
N ILE A 133 -14.78 -3.10 4.19
CA ILE A 133 -15.33 -3.96 3.13
C ILE A 133 -16.70 -4.53 3.53
N GLY A 134 -16.88 -4.86 4.82
CA GLY A 134 -18.19 -5.23 5.36
C GLY A 134 -18.57 -6.69 5.16
N GLU A 135 -19.78 -6.96 4.66
CA GLU A 135 -20.34 -8.32 4.57
C GLU A 135 -19.42 -9.34 3.87
N PRO A 136 -18.79 -9.04 2.73
CA PRO A 136 -17.88 -10.01 2.12
C PRO A 136 -16.76 -10.47 3.04
N ALA A 137 -16.29 -9.58 3.93
CA ALA A 137 -15.28 -9.95 4.92
C ALA A 137 -15.82 -10.92 5.96
N ILE A 138 -17.06 -10.70 6.39
CA ILE A 138 -17.73 -11.60 7.36
C ILE A 138 -17.87 -12.99 6.76
N GLU A 139 -18.32 -13.10 5.54
CA GLU A 139 -18.46 -14.38 4.85
C GLU A 139 -17.13 -15.11 4.72
N SER A 140 -16.07 -14.38 4.34
CA SER A 140 -14.74 -14.96 4.21
C SER A 140 -14.19 -15.46 5.54
N LEU A 141 -14.43 -14.72 6.63
CA LEU A 141 -14.00 -15.11 7.96
C LEU A 141 -14.76 -16.35 8.45
N LEU A 142 -16.05 -16.44 8.16
CA LEU A 142 -16.84 -17.60 8.55
C LEU A 142 -16.37 -18.88 7.85
N GLU A 143 -15.90 -18.79 6.61
CA GLU A 143 -15.34 -19.93 5.89
C GLU A 143 -14.06 -20.46 6.55
N ILE A 144 -13.31 -19.59 7.21
CA ILE A 144 -12.05 -19.97 7.87
C ILE A 144 -12.33 -20.67 9.20
N LEU A 145 -13.40 -20.29 9.86
CA LEU A 145 -13.78 -20.87 11.14
C LEU A 145 -14.39 -22.26 10.96
#